data_b8515cca75fe5278b92a6cda73b33923
#
_entry.id   b8515cca75fe5278b92a6cda73b33923
#
_cell.length_a   1.000
_cell.length_b   1.000
_cell.length_c   1.000
_cell.angle_alpha   90.00
_cell.angle_beta   90.00
_cell.angle_gamma   90.00
#
_symmetry.space_group_name_H-M   'P 1'
#
loop_
_entity.id
_entity.type
_entity.pdbx_description
1 polymer ?
#
loop_
_entity_poly.entity_id
_entity_poly.type
_entity_poly.pdbx_seq_one_letter_code
_entity_poly.pdbx_strand_id
1 'polypeptide(L)'
;MADTLSGALGLVETMGLAAGVEAADSMVKAANVTIVARQQVGGGMVAILVEGDVGAVKAAVEAGTVAASKVGKVLSSHVIPRPHEDVASVLRRKNVR
;
A
#
# COMPACT_ATOMS: atom_id res chain seq x y z
N MET A 1 11.50 -7.16 9.92
CA MET A 1 10.18 -7.22 9.31
C MET A 1 9.57 -8.59 9.49
N ALA A 2 8.31 -8.64 9.84
CA ALA A 2 7.63 -9.90 10.07
C ALA A 2 7.53 -10.72 8.79
N ASP A 3 7.53 -12.04 8.94
CA ASP A 3 7.38 -12.96 7.81
C ASP A 3 5.94 -13.14 7.40
N THR A 4 5.00 -12.69 8.22
CA THR A 4 3.57 -12.76 7.94
C THR A 4 2.97 -11.38 8.06
N LEU A 5 1.83 -11.21 7.40
CA LEU A 5 1.08 -9.96 7.50
C LEU A 5 0.15 -10.02 8.69
N SER A 6 -0.11 -8.87 9.30
CA SER A 6 -1.03 -8.74 10.43
C SER A 6 -2.32 -8.13 9.94
N GLY A 7 -3.37 -8.94 9.82
CA GLY A 7 -4.69 -8.46 9.43
C GLY A 7 -4.84 -8.29 7.95
N ALA A 8 -5.48 -7.19 7.53
CA ALA A 8 -5.76 -6.92 6.14
C ALA A 8 -4.58 -6.27 5.43
N LEU A 9 -4.57 -6.38 4.12
CA LEU A 9 -3.55 -5.78 3.27
C LEU A 9 -4.22 -4.75 2.36
N GLY A 10 -3.66 -3.55 2.32
CA GLY A 10 -4.12 -2.50 1.42
C GLY A 10 -3.05 -2.12 0.42
N LEU A 11 -3.48 -1.79 -0.78
CA LEU A 11 -2.56 -1.44 -1.87
C LEU A 11 -3.05 -0.19 -2.58
N VAL A 12 -2.12 0.73 -2.86
CA VAL A 12 -2.40 1.87 -3.74
C VAL A 12 -1.26 1.93 -4.76
N GLU A 13 -1.62 1.86 -6.03
CA GLU A 13 -0.65 1.88 -7.12
C GLU A 13 -0.78 3.18 -7.89
N THR A 14 0.35 3.86 -8.08
CA THR A 14 0.37 5.18 -8.70
C THR A 14 1.36 5.21 -9.85
N MET A 15 1.19 6.21 -10.72
CA MET A 15 2.18 6.52 -11.73
C MET A 15 3.08 7.60 -11.16
N GLY A 16 4.32 7.23 -10.86
CA GLY A 16 5.31 8.15 -10.34
C GLY A 16 5.46 8.12 -8.84
N LEU A 17 6.66 8.47 -8.39
CA LEU A 17 7.02 8.37 -6.98
C LEU A 17 6.31 9.43 -6.14
N ALA A 18 6.12 10.64 -6.66
CA ALA A 18 5.50 11.70 -5.88
C ALA A 18 4.10 11.32 -5.42
N ALA A 19 3.28 10.80 -6.33
CA ALA A 19 1.94 10.36 -5.98
C ALA A 19 2.00 9.17 -5.01
N GLY A 20 2.96 8.28 -5.19
CA GLY A 20 3.13 7.14 -4.30
C GLY A 20 3.48 7.56 -2.87
N VAL A 21 4.38 8.52 -2.73
CA VAL A 21 4.77 9.01 -1.41
C VAL A 21 3.61 9.75 -0.74
N GLU A 22 2.84 10.51 -1.53
CA GLU A 22 1.66 11.18 -0.99
C GLU A 22 0.63 10.16 -0.49
N ALA A 23 0.43 9.07 -1.25
CA ALA A 23 -0.45 8.00 -0.82
C ALA A 23 0.04 7.42 0.51
N ALA A 24 1.34 7.13 0.61
CA ALA A 24 1.91 6.54 1.81
C ALA A 24 1.69 7.43 3.03
N ASP A 25 2.00 8.70 2.89
CA ASP A 25 1.85 9.68 3.98
C ASP A 25 0.39 9.77 4.42
N SER A 26 -0.50 9.92 3.46
CA SER A 26 -1.93 10.07 3.75
C SER A 26 -2.50 8.83 4.43
N MET A 27 -2.08 7.64 4.01
CA MET A 27 -2.58 6.40 4.58
C MET A 27 -2.23 6.25 6.05
N VAL A 28 -0.96 6.51 6.41
CA VAL A 28 -0.55 6.35 7.81
C VAL A 28 -1.06 7.47 8.70
N LYS A 29 -1.42 8.61 8.11
CA LYS A 29 -2.04 9.70 8.88
C LYS A 29 -3.53 9.46 9.11
N ALA A 30 -4.19 8.78 8.17
CA ALA A 30 -5.63 8.61 8.20
C ALA A 30 -6.09 7.50 9.15
N ALA A 31 -5.28 6.46 9.34
CA ALA A 31 -5.70 5.30 10.11
C ALA A 31 -4.49 4.58 10.69
N ASN A 32 -4.76 3.70 11.64
CA ASN A 32 -3.70 2.95 12.30
C ASN A 32 -3.27 1.77 11.43
N VAL A 33 -2.44 2.06 10.44
CA VAL A 33 -1.87 1.06 9.54
C VAL A 33 -0.36 1.23 9.50
N THR A 34 0.33 0.17 9.08
CA THR A 34 1.79 0.16 8.93
C THR A 34 2.13 -0.05 7.47
N ILE A 35 3.07 0.73 6.94
CA ILE A 35 3.57 0.51 5.59
C ILE A 35 4.47 -0.73 5.62
N VAL A 36 4.15 -1.72 4.77
CA VAL A 36 4.91 -2.96 4.73
C VAL A 36 5.79 -3.07 3.49
N ALA A 37 5.50 -2.30 2.45
CA ALA A 37 6.29 -2.37 1.23
C ALA A 37 6.07 -1.14 0.36
N ARG A 38 7.13 -0.78 -0.36
CA ARG A 38 7.07 0.12 -1.50
C ARG A 38 7.73 -0.63 -2.65
N GLN A 39 6.99 -0.83 -3.72
CA GLN A 39 7.49 -1.60 -4.85
C GLN A 39 7.47 -0.76 -6.11
N GLN A 40 8.55 -0.84 -6.88
CA GLN A 40 8.65 -0.21 -8.19
C GLN A 40 8.83 -1.31 -9.21
N VAL A 41 7.85 -1.43 -10.11
CA VAL A 41 7.81 -2.55 -11.06
C VAL A 41 8.25 -2.13 -12.46
N GLY A 42 8.70 -0.89 -12.62
CA GLY A 42 9.12 -0.37 -13.91
C GLY A 42 8.07 0.54 -14.52
N GLY A 43 8.46 1.28 -15.55
CA GLY A 43 7.55 2.18 -16.24
C GLY A 43 7.04 3.34 -15.38
N GLY A 44 7.69 3.62 -14.26
CA GLY A 44 7.25 4.69 -13.37
C GLY A 44 6.17 4.28 -12.39
N MET A 45 5.74 3.04 -12.40
CA MET A 45 4.68 2.57 -11.49
C MET A 45 5.23 2.28 -10.10
N VAL A 46 4.53 2.79 -9.09
CA VAL A 46 4.91 2.64 -7.68
C VAL A 46 3.71 2.10 -6.92
N ALA A 47 3.93 1.05 -6.15
CA ALA A 47 2.88 0.48 -5.30
C ALA A 47 3.26 0.66 -3.84
N ILE A 48 2.32 1.15 -3.05
CA ILE A 48 2.48 1.28 -1.59
C ILE A 48 1.51 0.29 -0.94
N LEU A 49 2.05 -0.50 -0.03
CA LEU A 49 1.27 -1.53 0.64
C LEU A 49 1.24 -1.26 2.14
N VAL A 50 0.07 -1.40 2.73
CA VAL A 50 -0.11 -1.20 4.18
C VAL A 50 -0.86 -2.39 4.77
N GLU A 51 -0.67 -2.60 6.06
CA GLU A 51 -1.39 -3.64 6.78
C GLU A 51 -2.00 -3.08 8.06
N GLY A 52 -3.01 -3.76 8.57
CA GLY A 52 -3.70 -3.40 9.80
C GLY A 52 -5.07 -4.05 9.86
N ASP A 53 -5.89 -3.62 10.81
CA ASP A 53 -7.27 -4.08 10.88
C ASP A 53 -8.00 -3.71 9.60
N VAL A 54 -8.97 -4.53 9.18
CA VAL A 54 -9.63 -4.33 7.89
C VAL A 54 -10.29 -2.95 7.78
N GLY A 55 -10.93 -2.47 8.86
CA GLY A 55 -11.55 -1.14 8.83
C GLY A 55 -10.54 -0.03 8.66
N ALA A 56 -9.40 -0.15 9.36
CA ALA A 56 -8.33 0.83 9.26
C ALA A 56 -7.71 0.82 7.87
N VAL A 57 -7.50 -0.37 7.31
CA VAL A 57 -6.92 -0.49 5.97
C VAL A 57 -7.85 0.10 4.93
N LYS A 58 -9.17 -0.15 5.03
CA LYS A 58 -10.12 0.44 4.10
C LYS A 58 -10.09 1.96 4.15
N ALA A 59 -10.08 2.52 5.35
CA ALA A 59 -10.02 3.97 5.52
C ALA A 59 -8.71 4.53 4.97
N ALA A 60 -7.61 3.85 5.24
CA ALA A 60 -6.30 4.29 4.76
C ALA A 60 -6.23 4.28 3.24
N VAL A 61 -6.68 3.20 2.59
CA VAL A 61 -6.63 3.10 1.13
C VAL A 61 -7.50 4.17 0.48
N GLU A 62 -8.67 4.44 1.04
CA GLU A 62 -9.52 5.50 0.52
C GLU A 62 -8.83 6.86 0.62
N ALA A 63 -8.29 7.18 1.79
CA ALA A 63 -7.60 8.45 1.98
C ALA A 63 -6.37 8.58 1.08
N GLY A 64 -5.60 7.51 0.95
CA GLY A 64 -4.41 7.50 0.11
C GLY A 64 -4.74 7.71 -1.36
N THR A 65 -5.80 7.08 -1.82
CA THR A 65 -6.25 7.21 -3.20
C THR A 65 -6.67 8.66 -3.50
N VAL A 66 -7.44 9.27 -2.61
CA VAL A 66 -7.89 10.65 -2.80
C VAL A 66 -6.70 11.60 -2.80
N ALA A 67 -5.80 11.47 -1.82
CA ALA A 67 -4.65 12.36 -1.72
C ALA A 67 -3.71 12.21 -2.92
N ALA A 68 -3.41 10.98 -3.30
CA ALA A 68 -2.49 10.73 -4.41
C ALA A 68 -3.04 11.25 -5.73
N SER A 69 -4.35 11.18 -5.92
CA SER A 69 -4.97 11.63 -7.17
C SER A 69 -4.86 13.14 -7.36
N LYS A 70 -4.57 13.89 -6.31
CA LYS A 70 -4.34 15.33 -6.41
C LYS A 70 -2.91 15.66 -6.83
N VAL A 71 -2.00 14.71 -6.72
CA VAL A 71 -0.60 14.90 -7.05
C VAL A 71 -0.26 14.28 -8.40
N GLY A 72 -0.84 13.13 -8.71
CA GLY A 72 -0.58 12.42 -9.94
C GLY A 72 -1.69 11.43 -10.23
N LYS A 73 -1.36 10.37 -10.95
CA LYS A 73 -2.37 9.42 -11.40
C LYS A 73 -2.37 8.18 -10.51
N VAL A 74 -3.53 7.82 -9.99
CA VAL A 74 -3.72 6.56 -9.29
C VAL A 74 -4.15 5.52 -10.32
N LEU A 75 -3.40 4.42 -10.40
CA LEU A 75 -3.65 3.37 -11.37
C LEU A 75 -4.66 2.37 -10.84
N SER A 76 -4.53 1.98 -9.56
CA SER A 76 -5.45 1.04 -8.95
C SER A 76 -5.29 1.10 -7.43
N SER A 77 -6.31 0.60 -6.74
CA SER A 77 -6.24 0.41 -5.30
C SER A 77 -7.06 -0.82 -4.95
N HIS A 78 -6.70 -1.46 -3.85
CA HIS A 78 -7.35 -2.70 -3.48
C HIS A 78 -7.16 -2.99 -2.01
N VAL A 79 -8.11 -3.72 -1.42
CA VAL A 79 -8.01 -4.21 -0.04
C VAL A 79 -8.25 -5.71 -0.06
N ILE A 80 -7.33 -6.45 0.55
CA ILE A 80 -7.49 -7.89 0.74
C ILE A 80 -7.76 -8.08 2.24
N PRO A 81 -9.00 -8.42 2.62
CA PRO A 81 -9.36 -8.46 4.05
C PRO A 81 -8.59 -9.51 4.85
N ARG A 82 -8.32 -10.66 4.27
CA ARG A 82 -7.58 -11.72 4.93
C ARG A 82 -6.63 -12.39 3.95
N PRO A 83 -5.46 -11.77 3.73
CA PRO A 83 -4.51 -12.35 2.78
C PRO A 83 -4.01 -13.70 3.28
N HIS A 84 -3.81 -14.61 2.33
CA HIS A 84 -3.23 -15.91 2.64
C HIS A 84 -1.82 -15.71 3.18
N GLU A 85 -1.39 -16.61 4.04
CA GLU A 85 -0.08 -16.47 4.68
C GLU A 85 1.07 -16.41 3.69
N ASP A 86 0.92 -17.01 2.51
CA ASP A 86 1.99 -17.01 1.51
C ASP A 86 2.17 -15.67 0.81
N VAL A 87 1.23 -14.74 0.96
CA VAL A 87 1.30 -13.44 0.28
C VAL A 87 2.48 -12.62 0.77
N ALA A 88 2.79 -12.70 2.07
CA ALA A 88 3.89 -11.95 2.64
C ALA A 88 5.22 -12.32 1.98
N SER A 89 5.44 -13.59 1.67
CA SER A 89 6.71 -14.00 1.08
C SER A 89 6.87 -13.46 -0.34
N VAL A 90 5.78 -13.31 -1.08
CA VAL A 90 5.84 -12.72 -2.42
C VAL A 90 6.28 -11.25 -2.34
N LEU A 91 5.69 -10.50 -1.42
CA LEU A 91 6.02 -9.08 -1.25
C LEU A 91 7.45 -8.91 -0.74
N ARG A 92 7.83 -9.74 0.21
CA ARG A 92 9.15 -9.63 0.81
C ARG A 92 10.26 -9.86 -0.21
N ARG A 93 10.05 -10.78 -1.12
CA ARG A 93 11.07 -11.04 -2.14
C ARG A 93 11.25 -9.86 -3.07
N LYS A 94 10.22 -9.08 -3.32
CA LYS A 94 10.33 -7.89 -4.15
C LYS A 94 11.10 -6.78 -3.47
N ASN A 95 11.17 -6.77 -2.15
CA ASN A 95 11.82 -5.71 -1.41
C ASN A 95 13.28 -5.95 -1.15
N VAL A 96 13.80 -7.02 -1.61
CA VAL A 96 15.19 -7.28 -1.40
C VAL A 96 16.00 -6.32 -2.21
N ARG A 97 16.07 -5.62 -2.45
CA ARG A 97 17.01 -4.79 -2.94
C ARG A 97 17.02 -3.92 -3.11
#